data_8bba220ed3d24fb19ed9049799434c02
#
_entry.id   8bba220ed3d24fb19ed9049799434c02
#
_cell.length_a   1.000
_cell.length_b   1.000
_cell.length_c   1.000
_cell.angle_alpha   90.00
_cell.angle_beta   90.00
_cell.angle_gamma   90.00
#
_symmetry.space_group_name_H-M   'P 1'
#
loop_
_entity.id
_entity.type
_entity.pdbx_description
1 polymer ?
#
loop_
_entity_poly.entity_id
_entity_poly.type
_entity_poly.pdbx_seq_one_letter_code
_entity_poly.pdbx_strand_id
1 'polypeptide(L)'
;LAALAVVLAAATFVRVTDYASEVRLWEATVRASPGNARAWNNLGHAWQVAGDREQARAAYEHALAIDPQHRKARGNLDALESR
;
A
#
# COMPACT_ATOMS: atom_id res chain seq x y z
N LEU A 1 10.54 1.07 34.00
CA LEU A 1 9.34 1.55 33.31
C LEU A 1 9.68 2.48 32.15
N ALA A 2 10.62 3.42 32.37
CA ALA A 2 11.03 4.34 31.30
C ALA A 2 11.72 3.59 30.16
N ALA A 3 12.52 2.58 30.47
CA ALA A 3 13.21 1.76 29.47
C ALA A 3 12.20 0.99 28.61
N LEU A 4 11.14 0.46 29.22
CA LEU A 4 10.09 -0.24 28.50
C LEU A 4 9.35 0.68 27.54
N ALA A 5 9.04 1.90 27.96
CA ALA A 5 8.37 2.89 27.11
C ALA A 5 9.24 3.25 25.91
N VAL A 6 10.56 3.40 26.09
CA VAL A 6 11.48 3.71 24.99
C VAL A 6 11.52 2.56 23.97
N VAL A 7 11.52 1.31 24.42
CA VAL A 7 11.52 0.15 23.54
C VAL A 7 10.25 0.10 22.69
N LEU A 8 9.10 0.36 23.31
CA LEU A 8 7.82 0.38 22.58
C LEU A 8 7.78 1.49 21.54
N ALA A 9 8.30 2.68 21.88
CA ALA A 9 8.34 3.79 20.94
C ALA A 9 9.25 3.48 19.73
N ALA A 10 10.41 2.85 19.99
CA ALA A 10 11.34 2.44 18.94
C ALA A 10 10.70 1.41 18.00
N ALA A 11 9.97 0.43 18.54
CA ALA A 11 9.28 -0.58 17.75
C ALA A 11 8.21 0.04 16.86
N THR A 12 7.45 0.99 17.38
CA THR A 12 6.42 1.71 16.61
C THR A 12 7.05 2.51 15.47
N PHE A 13 8.15 3.20 15.75
CA PHE A 13 8.87 3.97 14.74
C PHE A 13 9.38 3.08 13.60
N VAL A 14 9.93 1.92 13.91
CA VAL A 14 10.42 0.96 12.91
C VAL A 14 9.29 0.51 12.00
N ARG A 15 8.10 0.23 12.55
CA ARG A 15 6.93 -0.14 11.74
C ARG A 15 6.54 0.94 10.75
N VAL A 16 6.47 2.18 11.19
CA VAL A 16 6.12 3.30 10.30
C VAL A 16 7.16 3.43 9.18
N THR A 17 8.43 3.27 9.51
CA THR A 17 9.52 3.30 8.53
C THR A 17 9.37 2.18 7.50
N ASP A 18 9.02 0.95 7.94
CA ASP A 18 8.83 -0.19 7.05
C ASP A 18 7.69 0.06 6.07
N TYR A 19 6.56 0.58 6.51
CA TYR A 19 5.43 0.88 5.64
C TYR A 19 5.79 1.97 4.62
N ALA A 20 6.49 2.99 5.04
CA ALA A 20 6.95 4.05 4.14
C ALA A 20 7.93 3.51 3.09
N SER A 21 8.79 2.56 3.47
CA SER A 21 9.72 1.91 2.55
C SER A 21 8.98 1.07 1.51
N GLU A 22 7.93 0.35 1.91
CA GLU A 22 7.10 -0.42 1.00
C GLU A 22 6.43 0.48 -0.04
N VAL A 23 5.83 1.58 0.41
CA VAL A 23 5.20 2.54 -0.50
C VAL A 23 6.23 3.08 -1.51
N ARG A 24 7.41 3.49 -1.03
CA ARG A 24 8.45 4.02 -1.92
C ARG A 24 8.92 3.00 -2.94
N LEU A 25 9.06 1.74 -2.52
CA LEU A 25 9.45 0.65 -3.41
C LEU A 25 8.46 0.52 -4.56
N TRP A 26 7.18 0.42 -4.24
CA TRP A 26 6.16 0.23 -5.27
C TRP A 26 5.93 1.48 -6.12
N GLU A 27 6.08 2.68 -5.54
CA GLU A 27 6.05 3.91 -6.31
C GLU A 27 7.16 3.95 -7.36
N ALA A 28 8.36 3.54 -6.99
CA ALA A 28 9.47 3.45 -7.94
C ALA A 28 9.18 2.42 -9.03
N THR A 29 8.58 1.29 -8.66
CA THR A 29 8.24 0.23 -9.61
C THR A 29 7.20 0.69 -10.63
N VAL A 30 6.14 1.39 -10.19
CA VAL A 30 5.11 1.86 -11.12
C VAL A 30 5.63 2.99 -12.01
N ARG A 31 6.59 3.79 -11.53
CA ARG A 31 7.23 4.78 -12.39
C ARG A 31 8.07 4.13 -13.48
N ALA A 32 8.78 3.06 -13.15
CA ALA A 32 9.60 2.32 -14.10
C ALA A 32 8.75 1.50 -15.08
N SER A 33 7.60 1.01 -14.63
CA SER A 33 6.71 0.15 -15.42
C SER A 33 5.25 0.59 -15.22
N PRO A 34 4.83 1.71 -15.84
CA PRO A 34 3.48 2.26 -15.60
C PRO A 34 2.34 1.34 -16.04
N GLY A 35 2.60 0.41 -16.94
CA GLY A 35 1.59 -0.56 -17.42
C GLY A 35 1.50 -1.84 -16.60
N ASN A 36 2.22 -1.93 -15.50
CA ASN A 36 2.24 -3.13 -14.67
C ASN A 36 1.12 -3.07 -13.62
N ALA A 37 -0.03 -3.68 -13.95
CA ALA A 37 -1.18 -3.69 -13.06
C ALA A 37 -0.88 -4.31 -11.69
N ARG A 38 -0.06 -5.35 -11.68
CA ARG A 38 0.34 -6.01 -10.43
C ARG A 38 1.08 -5.05 -9.49
N ALA A 39 1.97 -4.23 -10.06
CA ALA A 39 2.70 -3.24 -9.27
C ALA A 39 1.77 -2.18 -8.68
N TRP A 40 0.78 -1.72 -9.46
CA TRP A 40 -0.22 -0.79 -8.96
C TRP A 40 -1.07 -1.40 -7.85
N ASN A 41 -1.46 -2.67 -7.98
CA ASN A 41 -2.18 -3.37 -6.92
C ASN A 41 -1.33 -3.46 -5.64
N ASN A 42 -0.05 -3.76 -5.78
CA ASN A 42 0.86 -3.84 -4.63
C ASN A 42 1.08 -2.48 -3.98
N LEU A 43 1.15 -1.42 -4.78
CA LEU A 43 1.20 -0.05 -4.26
C LEU A 43 -0.05 0.27 -3.45
N GLY A 44 -1.22 -0.09 -3.97
CA GLY A 44 -2.48 0.09 -3.26
C GLY A 44 -2.48 -0.61 -1.91
N HIS A 45 -1.99 -1.85 -1.88
CA HIS A 45 -1.89 -2.60 -0.63
C HIS A 45 -0.93 -1.91 0.35
N ALA A 46 0.21 -1.43 -0.12
CA ALA A 46 1.16 -0.70 0.72
C ALA A 46 0.53 0.55 1.33
N TRP A 47 -0.21 1.33 0.53
CA TRP A 47 -0.94 2.49 1.03
C TRP A 47 -2.01 2.11 2.05
N GLN A 48 -2.72 1.00 1.80
CA GLN A 48 -3.75 0.52 2.72
C GLN A 48 -3.16 0.16 4.08
N VAL A 49 -2.04 -0.55 4.08
CA VAL A 49 -1.33 -0.91 5.33
C VAL A 49 -0.82 0.34 6.03
N ALA A 50 -0.37 1.34 5.28
CA ALA A 50 0.08 2.62 5.84
C ALA A 50 -1.06 3.48 6.37
N GLY A 51 -2.32 3.12 6.09
CA GLY A 51 -3.47 3.85 6.58
C GLY A 51 -4.01 4.92 5.64
N ASP A 52 -3.47 5.04 4.43
CA ASP A 52 -3.93 6.03 3.46
C ASP A 52 -4.91 5.38 2.49
N ARG A 53 -6.18 5.43 2.87
CA ARG A 53 -7.26 4.79 2.14
C ARG A 53 -7.49 5.40 0.76
N GLU A 54 -7.37 6.70 0.62
CA GLU A 54 -7.59 7.38 -0.66
C GLU A 54 -6.52 7.03 -1.68
N GLN A 55 -5.25 7.01 -1.27
CA GLN A 55 -4.16 6.61 -2.14
C GLN A 55 -4.27 5.14 -2.51
N ALA A 56 -4.70 4.29 -1.56
CA ALA A 56 -4.92 2.87 -1.84
C ALA A 56 -5.99 2.69 -2.91
N ARG A 57 -7.11 3.40 -2.77
CA ARG A 57 -8.19 3.34 -3.77
C ARG A 57 -7.70 3.74 -5.15
N ALA A 58 -7.00 4.86 -5.23
CA ALA A 58 -6.50 5.36 -6.51
C ALA A 58 -5.57 4.36 -7.19
N ALA A 59 -4.69 3.69 -6.41
CA ALA A 59 -3.78 2.70 -6.95
C ALA A 59 -4.52 1.45 -7.45
N TYR A 60 -5.50 0.96 -6.69
CA TYR A 60 -6.31 -0.18 -7.13
C TYR A 60 -7.12 0.15 -8.39
N GLU A 61 -7.71 1.34 -8.46
CA GLU A 61 -8.43 1.78 -9.64
C GLU A 61 -7.50 1.87 -10.85
N HIS A 62 -6.28 2.34 -10.63
CA HIS A 62 -5.28 2.39 -11.71
C HIS A 62 -4.93 0.99 -12.21
N ALA A 63 -4.75 0.03 -11.31
CA ALA A 63 -4.50 -1.36 -11.67
C ALA A 63 -5.63 -1.91 -12.54
N LEU A 64 -6.88 -1.61 -12.18
CA LEU A 64 -8.06 -2.08 -12.92
C LEU A 64 -8.24 -1.35 -14.24
N ALA A 65 -7.77 -0.13 -14.37
CA ALA A 65 -7.77 0.58 -15.64
C ALA A 65 -6.81 -0.07 -16.64
N ILE A 66 -5.69 -0.60 -16.14
CA ILE A 66 -4.72 -1.32 -16.96
C ILE A 66 -5.22 -2.73 -17.28
N ASP A 67 -5.72 -3.44 -16.27
CA ASP A 67 -6.19 -4.82 -16.41
C ASP A 67 -7.54 -4.98 -15.69
N PRO A 68 -8.66 -4.80 -16.41
CA PRO A 68 -10.00 -4.95 -15.82
C PRO A 68 -10.28 -6.34 -15.24
N GLN A 69 -9.51 -7.35 -15.64
CA GLN A 69 -9.65 -8.73 -15.17
C GLN A 69 -8.76 -9.05 -13.97
N HIS A 70 -8.10 -8.05 -13.39
CA HIS A 70 -7.17 -8.25 -12.27
C HIS A 70 -7.97 -8.56 -11.01
N ARG A 71 -8.07 -9.84 -10.65
CA ARG A 71 -8.91 -10.29 -9.54
C ARG A 71 -8.50 -9.73 -8.18
N LYS A 72 -7.19 -9.70 -7.91
CA LYS A 72 -6.69 -9.20 -6.62
C LYS A 72 -7.01 -7.73 -6.44
N ALA A 73 -6.82 -6.91 -7.47
CA ALA A 73 -7.13 -5.49 -7.38
C ALA A 73 -8.64 -5.28 -7.19
N ARG A 74 -9.47 -6.04 -7.90
CA ARG A 74 -10.93 -5.95 -7.75
C ARG A 74 -11.35 -6.31 -6.32
N GLY A 75 -10.85 -7.43 -5.81
CA GLY A 75 -11.14 -7.86 -4.45
C GLY A 75 -10.67 -6.87 -3.40
N ASN A 76 -9.47 -6.33 -3.58
CA ASN A 76 -8.91 -5.36 -2.65
C ASN A 76 -9.70 -4.05 -2.65
N LEU A 77 -10.11 -3.58 -3.83
CA LEU A 77 -10.92 -2.36 -3.95
C LEU A 77 -12.29 -2.55 -3.32
N ASP A 78 -12.95 -3.68 -3.62
CA ASP A 78 -14.27 -3.98 -3.07
C ASP A 78 -14.21 -4.05 -1.53
N ALA A 79 -13.19 -4.70 -0.99
CA ALA A 79 -12.99 -4.79 0.46
C ALA A 79 -12.76 -3.41 1.08
N LEU A 80 -12.00 -2.56 0.39
CA LEU A 80 -11.72 -1.21 0.87
C LEU A 80 -13.00 -0.36 0.89
N GLU A 81 -13.83 -0.47 -0.12
CA GLU A 81 -15.06 0.33 -0.24
C GLU A 81 -16.17 -0.15 0.69
N SER A 82 -16.17 -1.41 1.07
CA SER A 82 -17.21 -1.97 1.93
C SER A 82 -17.03 -1.68 3.42
N ARG A 83 -16.00 -0.95 3.82
CA ARG A 83 -15.73 -0.60 5.23
C ARG A 83 -16.22 0.78 5.60
#